data_02825474f7d31fd053d40d516d8b25d3
#
_entry.id   02825474f7d31fd053d40d516d8b25d3
#
_cell.length_a   1.000
_cell.length_b   1.000
_cell.length_c   1.000
_cell.angle_alpha   90.00
_cell.angle_beta   90.00
_cell.angle_gamma   90.00
#
_symmetry.space_group_name_H-M   'P 1'
#
loop_
_entity.id
_entity.type
_entity.pdbx_description
1 polymer ?
#
loop_
_entity_poly.entity_id
_entity_poly.type
_entity_poly.pdbx_seq_one_letter_code
_entity_poly.pdbx_strand_id
1 'polypeptide(L)'
;MTDRTARSARDRSALDTVQAQLDAFNAHDLDAFVATYAADAVITGVGPEPVVGTDAIRAFYEPRLQNPELSCVIETSVLFGTRWVVAQEQVINAGVATETIATFDVVDGLIARASMLKA
;
A
#
# COMPACT_ATOMS: atom_id res chain seq x y z
N MET A 1 20.47 -23.10 8.60
CA MET A 1 19.68 -22.60 7.50
C MET A 1 18.32 -22.14 7.99
N THR A 2 17.89 -21.00 7.52
CA THR A 2 16.59 -20.46 7.93
C THR A 2 15.47 -21.17 7.21
N ASP A 3 14.47 -21.62 7.95
CA ASP A 3 13.27 -22.19 7.37
C ASP A 3 12.32 -21.08 6.94
N ARG A 4 12.19 -20.91 5.63
CA ARG A 4 11.38 -19.84 5.08
C ARG A 4 9.89 -20.04 5.32
N THR A 5 9.45 -21.28 5.49
CA THR A 5 8.04 -21.56 5.72
C THR A 5 7.59 -21.15 7.13
N ALA A 6 8.53 -21.06 8.07
CA ALA A 6 8.25 -20.61 9.44
C ALA A 6 8.31 -19.09 9.58
N ARG A 7 8.62 -18.37 8.52
CA ARG A 7 8.77 -16.91 8.54
C ARG A 7 7.43 -16.25 8.77
N SER A 8 7.40 -15.37 9.77
CA SER A 8 6.20 -14.60 10.09
C SER A 8 6.04 -13.40 9.13
N ALA A 9 4.90 -12.70 9.23
CA ALA A 9 4.67 -11.48 8.46
C ALA A 9 5.75 -10.43 8.74
N ARG A 10 6.32 -10.42 9.94
CA ARG A 10 7.38 -9.46 10.32
C ARG A 10 8.65 -9.63 9.52
N ASP A 11 8.90 -10.86 9.01
CA ASP A 11 10.10 -11.16 8.25
C ASP A 11 9.93 -10.88 6.76
N ARG A 12 8.73 -10.47 6.35
CA ARG A 12 8.46 -10.14 4.96
C ARG A 12 9.27 -8.92 4.55
N SER A 13 9.89 -8.96 3.37
CA SER A 13 10.61 -7.80 2.86
C SER A 13 9.65 -6.64 2.59
N ALA A 14 10.20 -5.42 2.58
CA ALA A 14 9.39 -4.24 2.30
C ALA A 14 8.74 -4.31 0.92
N LEU A 15 9.47 -4.80 -0.08
CA LEU A 15 8.91 -4.96 -1.43
C LEU A 15 7.74 -5.95 -1.46
N ASP A 16 7.84 -7.06 -0.70
CA ASP A 16 6.77 -8.05 -0.64
C ASP A 16 5.51 -7.46 0.01
N THR A 17 5.68 -6.65 1.05
CA THR A 17 4.56 -5.99 1.72
C THR A 17 3.85 -5.02 0.77
N VAL A 18 4.61 -4.21 0.04
CA VAL A 18 4.06 -3.27 -0.94
C VAL A 18 3.35 -4.03 -2.07
N GLN A 19 3.93 -5.15 -2.52
CA GLN A 19 3.29 -5.98 -3.54
C GLN A 19 1.97 -6.57 -3.04
N ALA A 20 1.93 -7.03 -1.79
CA ALA A 20 0.69 -7.54 -1.19
C ALA A 20 -0.38 -6.46 -1.10
N GLN A 21 0.00 -5.22 -0.77
CA GLN A 21 -0.90 -4.09 -0.72
C GLN A 21 -1.47 -3.81 -2.13
N LEU A 22 -0.63 -3.81 -3.14
CA LEU A 22 -1.04 -3.60 -4.53
C LEU A 22 -1.99 -4.70 -5.00
N ASP A 23 -1.66 -5.96 -4.70
CA ASP A 23 -2.49 -7.10 -5.10
C ASP A 23 -3.88 -7.01 -4.46
N ALA A 24 -3.95 -6.66 -3.18
CA ALA A 24 -5.22 -6.49 -2.47
C ALA A 24 -6.04 -5.33 -3.04
N PHE A 25 -5.37 -4.22 -3.37
CA PHE A 25 -6.01 -3.07 -4.00
C PHE A 25 -6.66 -3.48 -5.33
N ASN A 26 -5.91 -4.16 -6.18
CA ASN A 26 -6.39 -4.57 -7.50
C ASN A 26 -7.43 -5.70 -7.43
N ALA A 27 -7.39 -6.52 -6.38
CA ALA A 27 -8.41 -7.55 -6.13
C ALA A 27 -9.67 -6.95 -5.49
N HIS A 28 -9.65 -5.67 -5.13
CA HIS A 28 -10.75 -5.00 -4.44
C HIS A 28 -11.08 -5.68 -3.11
N ASP A 29 -10.04 -6.20 -2.45
CA ASP A 29 -10.15 -6.94 -1.18
C ASP A 29 -9.79 -6.01 -0.04
N LEU A 30 -10.79 -5.39 0.57
CA LEU A 30 -10.59 -4.40 1.62
C LEU A 30 -9.89 -4.99 2.84
N ASP A 31 -10.30 -6.19 3.26
CA ASP A 31 -9.68 -6.82 4.44
C ASP A 31 -8.20 -7.11 4.22
N ALA A 32 -7.86 -7.67 3.07
CA ALA A 32 -6.47 -7.96 2.72
C ALA A 32 -5.66 -6.67 2.58
N PHE A 33 -6.26 -5.61 2.04
CA PHE A 33 -5.61 -4.31 1.88
C PHE A 33 -5.27 -3.72 3.25
N VAL A 34 -6.25 -3.64 4.14
CA VAL A 34 -6.06 -3.09 5.49
C VAL A 34 -5.05 -3.92 6.29
N ALA A 35 -5.02 -5.24 6.07
CA ALA A 35 -4.11 -6.13 6.78
C ALA A 35 -2.62 -5.87 6.47
N THR A 36 -2.31 -5.14 5.40
CA THR A 36 -0.91 -4.78 5.08
C THR A 36 -0.41 -3.58 5.89
N TYR A 37 -1.28 -2.89 6.60
CA TYR A 37 -0.96 -1.69 7.35
C TYR A 37 -0.83 -1.98 8.85
N ALA A 38 0.10 -1.27 9.51
CA ALA A 38 0.20 -1.31 10.97
C ALA A 38 -1.03 -0.67 11.61
N ALA A 39 -1.33 -1.05 12.86
CA ALA A 39 -2.53 -0.59 13.55
C ALA A 39 -2.61 0.93 13.67
N ASP A 40 -1.46 1.59 13.77
CA ASP A 40 -1.35 3.05 13.90
C ASP A 40 -0.80 3.70 12.63
N ALA A 41 -0.92 3.03 11.49
CA ALA A 41 -0.39 3.53 10.22
C ALA A 41 -0.98 4.88 9.83
N VAL A 42 -0.19 5.68 9.13
CA VAL A 42 -0.60 7.00 8.64
C VAL A 42 -0.43 7.03 7.12
N ILE A 43 -1.48 7.44 6.42
CA ILE A 43 -1.43 7.66 4.97
C ILE A 43 -1.67 9.13 4.70
N THR A 44 -0.76 9.77 3.94
CA THR A 44 -0.90 11.18 3.55
C THR A 44 -0.99 11.31 2.02
N GLY A 45 -1.55 12.43 1.57
CA GLY A 45 -1.59 12.76 0.15
C GLY A 45 -2.75 12.14 -0.63
N VAL A 46 -3.59 11.33 -0.01
CA VAL A 46 -4.75 10.71 -0.66
C VAL A 46 -6.02 11.55 -0.53
N GLY A 47 -6.01 12.50 0.39
CA GLY A 47 -7.11 13.42 0.63
C GLY A 47 -6.57 14.67 1.32
N PRO A 48 -7.47 15.61 1.72
CA PRO A 48 -7.04 16.87 2.34
C PRO A 48 -6.41 16.66 3.73
N GLU A 49 -6.70 15.56 4.39
CA GLU A 49 -6.18 15.28 5.73
C GLU A 49 -5.52 13.90 5.78
N PRO A 50 -4.58 13.69 6.72
CA PRO A 50 -3.99 12.36 6.92
C PRO A 50 -5.07 11.35 7.35
N VAL A 51 -4.89 10.11 6.88
CA VAL A 51 -5.73 8.98 7.30
C VAL A 51 -4.93 8.22 8.35
N VAL A 52 -5.41 8.18 9.58
CA VAL A 52 -4.65 7.65 10.73
C VAL A 52 -5.34 6.44 11.33
N GLY A 53 -4.63 5.31 11.36
CA GLY A 53 -5.10 4.06 11.95
C GLY A 53 -5.92 3.21 11.00
N THR A 54 -5.99 1.91 11.31
CA THR A 54 -6.62 0.94 10.41
C THR A 54 -8.13 1.16 10.26
N ASP A 55 -8.81 1.65 11.29
CA ASP A 55 -10.25 1.93 11.17
C ASP A 55 -10.51 3.06 10.17
N ALA A 56 -9.71 4.14 10.25
CA ALA A 56 -9.82 5.25 9.31
C ALA A 56 -9.41 4.84 7.90
N ILE A 57 -8.37 4.00 7.77
CA ILE A 57 -7.93 3.47 6.48
C ILE A 57 -9.04 2.66 5.85
N ARG A 58 -9.69 1.79 6.63
CA ARG A 58 -10.82 0.99 6.15
C ARG A 58 -11.97 1.88 5.67
N ALA A 59 -12.35 2.85 6.47
CA ALA A 59 -13.45 3.77 6.12
C ALA A 59 -13.15 4.57 4.85
N PHE A 60 -11.89 4.99 4.68
CA PHE A 60 -11.47 5.76 3.52
C PHE A 60 -11.49 4.93 2.24
N TYR A 61 -10.97 3.69 2.31
CA TYR A 61 -10.81 2.84 1.13
C TYR A 61 -12.04 2.00 0.79
N GLU A 62 -12.95 1.79 1.72
CA GLU A 62 -14.13 0.97 1.46
C GLU A 62 -14.90 1.39 0.21
N PRO A 63 -15.32 2.66 0.06
CA PRO A 63 -16.04 3.07 -1.14
C PRO A 63 -15.16 3.00 -2.39
N ARG A 64 -13.86 3.24 -2.26
CA ARG A 64 -12.93 3.19 -3.39
C ARG A 64 -12.76 1.78 -3.93
N LEU A 65 -12.61 0.81 -3.03
CA LEU A 65 -12.43 -0.60 -3.44
C LEU A 65 -13.73 -1.25 -3.89
N GLN A 66 -14.88 -0.58 -3.73
CA GLN A 66 -16.14 -1.02 -4.33
C GLN A 66 -16.26 -0.60 -5.79
N ASN A 67 -15.39 0.30 -6.25
CA ASN A 67 -15.39 0.76 -7.64
C ASN A 67 -14.63 -0.25 -8.51
N PRO A 68 -15.32 -1.02 -9.39
CA PRO A 68 -14.68 -2.06 -10.18
C PRO A 68 -13.73 -1.51 -11.25
N GLU A 69 -13.80 -0.22 -11.54
CA GLU A 69 -12.97 0.43 -12.56
C GLU A 69 -11.67 0.99 -12.01
N LEU A 70 -11.44 0.83 -10.70
CA LEU A 70 -10.23 1.32 -10.05
C LEU A 70 -9.16 0.24 -10.03
N SER A 71 -7.96 0.58 -10.50
CA SER A 71 -6.79 -0.30 -10.45
C SER A 71 -5.53 0.53 -10.32
N CYS A 72 -4.41 -0.16 -10.05
CA CYS A 72 -3.12 0.49 -9.91
C CYS A 72 -2.03 -0.39 -10.49
N VAL A 73 -1.10 0.22 -11.19
CA VAL A 73 0.10 -0.46 -11.72
C VAL A 73 1.32 0.22 -11.15
N ILE A 74 2.25 -0.55 -10.63
CA ILE A 74 3.58 -0.05 -10.25
C ILE A 74 4.49 -0.23 -11.47
N GLU A 75 4.99 0.88 -12.00
CA GLU A 75 5.88 0.86 -13.15
C GLU A 75 7.33 0.65 -12.74
N THR A 76 7.72 1.28 -11.64
CA THR A 76 9.08 1.22 -11.12
C THR A 76 9.02 1.33 -9.62
N SER A 77 9.85 0.58 -8.92
CA SER A 77 10.01 0.72 -7.48
C SER A 77 11.47 0.60 -7.09
N VAL A 78 11.84 1.31 -6.03
CA VAL A 78 13.20 1.30 -5.47
C VAL A 78 13.10 1.04 -3.98
N LEU A 79 13.92 0.10 -3.52
CA LEU A 79 14.06 -0.19 -2.10
C LEU A 79 15.27 0.55 -1.55
N PHE A 80 15.07 1.35 -0.52
CA PHE A 80 16.14 2.04 0.19
C PHE A 80 16.37 1.33 1.53
N GLY A 81 17.56 0.75 1.71
CA GLY A 81 17.85 -0.08 2.85
C GLY A 81 16.95 -1.32 2.88
N THR A 82 16.34 -1.60 4.02
CA THR A 82 15.43 -2.74 4.19
C THR A 82 14.00 -2.28 4.48
N ARG A 83 13.76 -0.97 4.46
CA ARG A 83 12.57 -0.39 5.08
C ARG A 83 11.75 0.49 4.15
N TRP A 84 12.39 1.30 3.29
CA TRP A 84 11.71 2.31 2.49
C TRP A 84 11.51 1.84 1.07
N VAL A 85 10.29 1.98 0.56
CA VAL A 85 9.99 1.71 -0.85
C VAL A 85 9.44 2.99 -1.47
N VAL A 86 10.00 3.37 -2.61
CA VAL A 86 9.48 4.47 -3.42
C VAL A 86 9.01 3.87 -4.74
N ALA A 87 7.75 4.10 -5.09
CA ALA A 87 7.14 3.51 -6.28
C ALA A 87 6.57 4.58 -7.20
N GLN A 88 6.79 4.41 -8.49
CA GLN A 88 6.09 5.17 -9.52
C GLN A 88 4.88 4.36 -9.92
N GLU A 89 3.69 4.93 -9.72
CA GLU A 89 2.42 4.23 -9.92
C GLU A 89 1.54 4.94 -10.93
N GLN A 90 0.73 4.15 -11.63
CA GLN A 90 -0.39 4.67 -12.40
C GLN A 90 -1.66 4.20 -11.72
N VAL A 91 -2.43 5.13 -11.18
CA VAL A 91 -3.76 4.84 -10.65
C VAL A 91 -4.76 5.05 -11.77
N ILE A 92 -5.51 4.00 -12.09
CA ILE A 92 -6.40 3.99 -13.25
C ILE A 92 -7.83 3.91 -12.76
N ASN A 93 -8.66 4.83 -13.23
CA ASN A 93 -10.09 4.87 -12.91
C ASN A 93 -10.87 5.17 -14.17
N ALA A 94 -11.75 4.26 -14.57
CA ALA A 94 -12.56 4.40 -15.78
C ALA A 94 -11.71 4.72 -17.02
N GLY A 95 -10.55 4.08 -17.13
CA GLY A 95 -9.63 4.25 -18.25
C GLY A 95 -8.75 5.50 -18.18
N VAL A 96 -8.89 6.34 -17.15
CA VAL A 96 -8.05 7.53 -16.96
C VAL A 96 -6.92 7.21 -15.98
N ALA A 97 -5.69 7.34 -16.45
CA ALA A 97 -4.51 7.07 -15.62
C ALA A 97 -4.01 8.37 -14.98
N THR A 98 -3.71 8.29 -13.68
CA THR A 98 -3.09 9.38 -12.93
C THR A 98 -1.75 8.87 -12.42
N GLU A 99 -0.67 9.56 -12.79
CA GLU A 99 0.66 9.21 -12.31
C GLU A 99 0.82 9.68 -10.87
N THR A 100 1.34 8.78 -10.03
CA THR A 100 1.51 9.02 -8.61
C THR A 100 2.88 8.50 -8.18
N ILE A 101 3.53 9.22 -7.28
CA ILE A 101 4.72 8.74 -6.59
C ILE A 101 4.27 8.35 -5.19
N ALA A 102 4.46 7.08 -4.85
CA ALA A 102 4.09 6.55 -3.54
C ALA A 102 5.34 6.22 -2.76
N THR A 103 5.34 6.53 -1.47
CA THR A 103 6.39 6.12 -0.55
C THR A 103 5.80 5.27 0.55
N PHE A 104 6.54 4.24 0.95
CA PHE A 104 6.09 3.32 1.99
C PHE A 104 7.23 3.11 2.98
N ASP A 105 6.90 3.25 4.26
CA ASP A 105 7.78 2.91 5.37
C ASP A 105 7.29 1.60 5.95
N VAL A 106 8.04 0.51 5.73
CA VAL A 106 7.64 -0.83 6.14
C VAL A 106 8.46 -1.25 7.35
N VAL A 107 7.77 -1.56 8.44
CA VAL A 107 8.38 -1.96 9.70
C VAL A 107 7.75 -3.28 10.15
N ASP A 108 8.57 -4.28 10.41
CA ASP A 108 8.11 -5.60 10.84
C ASP A 108 7.07 -6.22 9.89
N GLY A 109 7.27 -6.00 8.59
CA GLY A 109 6.40 -6.57 7.56
C GLY A 109 5.06 -5.85 7.37
N LEU A 110 4.85 -4.70 8.02
CA LEU A 110 3.64 -3.90 7.91
C LEU A 110 3.97 -2.47 7.50
N ILE A 111 3.08 -1.83 6.76
CA ILE A 111 3.26 -0.44 6.35
C ILE A 111 2.94 0.45 7.55
N ALA A 112 3.95 1.15 8.06
CA ALA A 112 3.80 2.10 9.15
C ALA A 112 3.37 3.47 8.66
N ARG A 113 3.85 3.88 7.50
CA ARG A 113 3.50 5.15 6.86
C ARG A 113 3.51 5.01 5.36
N ALA A 114 2.59 5.71 4.71
CA ALA A 114 2.56 5.81 3.26
C ALA A 114 2.26 7.25 2.87
N SER A 115 2.83 7.70 1.76
CA SER A 115 2.50 9.00 1.21
C SER A 115 2.29 8.87 -0.29
N MET A 116 1.38 9.68 -0.83
CA MET A 116 1.06 9.70 -2.24
C MET A 116 1.21 11.12 -2.75
N LEU A 117 1.92 11.27 -3.87
CA LEU A 117 2.13 12.56 -4.51
C LEU A 117 1.74 12.41 -5.98
N LYS A 118 0.78 13.20 -6.43
CA LYS A 118 0.43 13.22 -7.85
C LYS A 118 1.54 13.95 -8.62
N ALA A 119 1.96 13.31 -9.67
CA ALA A 119 3.00 13.88 -10.52
C ALA A 119 2.46 15.00 -11.41
#